data_bad0a93c11d8df4d6998a89df9c18071
#
_entry.id   bad0a93c11d8df4d6998a89df9c18071
#
_cell.length_a   1.000
_cell.length_b   1.000
_cell.length_c   1.000
_cell.angle_alpha   90.00
_cell.angle_beta   90.00
_cell.angle_gamma   90.00
#
_symmetry.space_group_name_H-M   'P 1'
#
loop_
_entity.id
_entity.type
_entity.pdbx_description
1 polymer ?
#
loop_
_entity_poly.entity_id
_entity_poly.type
_entity_poly.pdbx_seq_one_letter_code
_entity_poly.pdbx_strand_id
1 'polypeptide(L)'
;MKIELVYVAVDKSTVHMTLNLEQGATVLDALNVSGIYEIHPETRNMVVGIYAKQVSLAHVLQEGDRVEIYRPLVLDPKEKRRQKATTTRRRV
;
A
#
# COMPACT_ATOMS: atom_id res chain seq x y z
N MET A 1 -14.01 7.52 -13.36
CA MET A 1 -13.93 7.39 -11.88
C MET A 1 -12.76 8.20 -11.36
N LYS A 2 -12.97 8.86 -10.26
CA LYS A 2 -11.90 9.59 -9.58
C LYS A 2 -11.33 8.71 -8.46
N ILE A 3 -10.05 8.42 -8.55
CA ILE A 3 -9.37 7.53 -7.62
C ILE A 3 -8.19 8.28 -7.03
N GLU A 4 -7.92 8.07 -5.75
CA GLU A 4 -6.73 8.63 -5.12
C GLU A 4 -5.69 7.55 -4.94
N LEU A 5 -4.42 7.94 -5.02
CA LEU A 5 -3.30 7.05 -4.76
C LEU A 5 -2.41 7.70 -3.71
N VAL A 6 -2.09 6.95 -2.67
CA VAL A 6 -1.27 7.46 -1.56
C VAL A 6 -0.14 6.47 -1.28
N TYR A 7 1.07 7.00 -1.16
CA TYR A 7 2.23 6.22 -0.80
C TYR A 7 3.14 7.07 0.09
N VAL A 8 3.58 6.50 1.20
CA VAL A 8 4.53 7.18 2.08
C VAL A 8 5.88 6.50 1.93
N ALA A 9 6.85 7.24 1.42
CA ALA A 9 8.18 6.72 1.12
C ALA A 9 9.00 6.58 2.39
N VAL A 10 10.16 5.93 2.25
CA VAL A 10 11.05 5.67 3.38
C VAL A 10 11.49 6.96 4.06
N ASP A 11 11.72 8.00 3.27
CA ASP A 11 12.14 9.30 3.81
C ASP A 11 10.96 10.12 4.33
N LYS A 12 9.80 9.46 4.44
CA LYS A 12 8.56 10.05 4.94
C LYS A 12 7.93 11.07 4.01
N SER A 13 8.44 11.22 2.81
CA SER A 13 7.74 12.02 1.82
C SER A 13 6.48 11.29 1.40
N THR A 14 5.42 12.03 1.16
CA THR A 14 4.13 11.46 0.79
C THR A 14 3.85 11.73 -0.68
N VAL A 15 3.48 10.67 -1.39
CA VAL A 15 2.98 10.79 -2.75
C VAL A 15 1.47 10.72 -2.69
N HIS A 16 0.82 11.74 -3.23
CA HIS A 16 -0.63 11.76 -3.27
C HIS A 16 -1.04 12.19 -4.67
N MET A 17 -1.72 11.31 -5.37
CA MET A 17 -2.15 11.57 -6.73
C MET A 17 -3.64 11.37 -6.86
N THR A 18 -4.25 12.13 -7.76
CA THR A 18 -5.64 11.92 -8.15
C THR A 18 -5.64 11.40 -9.58
N LEU A 19 -6.31 10.27 -9.80
CA LEU A 19 -6.33 9.62 -11.10
C LEU A 19 -7.75 9.55 -11.62
N ASN A 20 -7.90 9.68 -12.94
CA ASN A 20 -9.17 9.45 -13.61
C ASN A 20 -9.08 8.15 -14.36
N LEU A 21 -9.92 7.18 -13.98
CA LEU A 21 -9.91 5.85 -14.56
C LEU A 21 -11.30 5.51 -15.05
N GLU A 22 -11.35 4.53 -15.95
CA GLU A 22 -12.63 4.07 -16.46
C GLU A 22 -13.25 3.07 -15.52
N GLN A 23 -14.56 2.90 -15.64
CA GLN A 23 -15.26 1.90 -14.87
C GLN A 23 -14.66 0.52 -15.15
N GLY A 24 -14.51 -0.25 -14.09
CA GLY A 24 -13.92 -1.58 -14.22
C GLY A 24 -12.42 -1.62 -14.04
N ALA A 25 -11.77 -0.47 -13.88
CA ALA A 25 -10.33 -0.44 -13.65
C ALA A 25 -9.98 -1.11 -12.33
N THR A 26 -8.80 -1.74 -12.30
CA THR A 26 -8.32 -2.43 -11.13
C THR A 26 -7.27 -1.62 -10.41
N VAL A 27 -6.86 -2.11 -9.23
CA VAL A 27 -5.76 -1.48 -8.49
C VAL A 27 -4.51 -1.46 -9.36
N LEU A 28 -4.22 -2.54 -10.06
CA LEU A 28 -3.04 -2.58 -10.92
C LEU A 28 -3.11 -1.52 -12.01
N ASP A 29 -4.30 -1.30 -12.58
CA ASP A 29 -4.46 -0.24 -13.58
C ASP A 29 -4.13 1.12 -13.00
N ALA A 30 -4.57 1.37 -11.78
CA ALA A 30 -4.28 2.64 -11.11
C ALA A 30 -2.78 2.81 -10.92
N LEU A 31 -2.11 1.76 -10.47
CA LEU A 31 -0.66 1.84 -10.25
C LEU A 31 0.09 2.10 -11.55
N ASN A 32 -0.33 1.45 -12.63
CA ASN A 32 0.30 1.65 -13.92
C ASN A 32 0.08 3.06 -14.45
N VAL A 33 -1.14 3.56 -14.36
CA VAL A 33 -1.46 4.89 -14.86
C VAL A 33 -0.74 5.97 -14.05
N SER A 34 -0.55 5.74 -12.76
CA SER A 34 0.06 6.73 -11.89
C SER A 34 1.54 6.93 -12.16
N GLY A 35 2.20 5.94 -12.76
CA GLY A 35 3.65 5.99 -12.94
C GLY A 35 4.43 5.78 -11.66
N ILE A 36 3.75 5.33 -10.60
CA ILE A 36 4.42 5.19 -9.30
C ILE A 36 5.55 4.17 -9.36
N TYR A 37 5.43 3.15 -10.21
CA TYR A 37 6.47 2.14 -10.34
C TYR A 37 7.76 2.71 -10.92
N GLU A 38 7.67 3.81 -11.68
CA GLU A 38 8.84 4.45 -12.26
C GLU A 38 9.45 5.45 -11.29
N ILE A 39 8.60 6.14 -10.55
CA ILE A 39 9.06 7.12 -9.57
C ILE A 39 9.63 6.42 -8.35
N HIS A 40 8.95 5.37 -7.90
CA HIS A 40 9.34 4.59 -6.74
C HIS A 40 9.31 3.11 -7.08
N PRO A 41 10.37 2.60 -7.73
CA PRO A 41 10.38 1.19 -8.18
C PRO A 41 10.16 0.19 -7.05
N GLU A 42 10.49 0.57 -5.83
CA GLU A 42 10.32 -0.32 -4.69
C GLU A 42 8.86 -0.69 -4.47
N THR A 43 7.91 0.12 -4.99
CA THR A 43 6.49 -0.15 -4.76
C THR A 43 5.99 -1.38 -5.49
N ARG A 44 6.76 -1.91 -6.43
CA ARG A 44 6.30 -3.08 -7.20
C ARG A 44 6.01 -4.29 -6.33
N ASN A 45 6.69 -4.40 -5.20
CA ASN A 45 6.55 -5.56 -4.35
C ASN A 45 5.84 -5.24 -3.04
N MET A 46 5.18 -4.10 -2.98
CA MET A 46 4.53 -3.68 -1.75
C MET A 46 3.07 -4.08 -1.74
N VAL A 47 2.55 -4.23 -0.54
CA VAL A 47 1.16 -4.54 -0.31
C VAL A 47 0.31 -3.31 -0.60
N VAL A 48 -0.85 -3.51 -1.19
CA VAL A 48 -1.76 -2.42 -1.48
C VAL A 48 -3.07 -2.63 -0.73
N GLY A 49 -3.77 -1.53 -0.49
CA GLY A 49 -5.05 -1.59 0.18
C GLY A 49 -5.93 -0.42 -0.21
N ILE A 50 -7.17 -0.47 0.24
CA ILE A 50 -8.14 0.60 0.03
C ILE A 50 -8.72 0.94 1.38
N TYR A 51 -8.51 2.18 1.81
CA TYR A 51 -8.98 2.66 3.11
C TYR A 51 -8.57 1.68 4.22
N ALA A 52 -7.27 1.39 4.26
CA ALA A 52 -6.66 0.54 5.28
C ALA A 52 -7.00 -0.94 5.19
N LYS A 53 -7.72 -1.35 4.16
CA LYS A 53 -8.08 -2.76 3.99
C LYS A 53 -7.25 -3.33 2.83
N GLN A 54 -6.48 -4.36 3.13
CA GLN A 54 -5.61 -4.97 2.12
C GLN A 54 -6.44 -5.59 1.00
N VAL A 55 -6.05 -5.33 -0.24
CA VAL A 55 -6.71 -5.89 -1.41
C VAL A 55 -5.67 -6.40 -2.37
N SER A 56 -6.10 -7.20 -3.35
CA SER A 56 -5.19 -7.68 -4.38
C SER A 56 -5.10 -6.66 -5.51
N LEU A 57 -4.11 -6.85 -6.37
CA LEU A 57 -3.95 -5.99 -7.55
C LEU A 57 -5.11 -6.13 -8.52
N ALA A 58 -5.82 -7.24 -8.47
CA ALA A 58 -6.95 -7.48 -9.35
C ALA A 58 -8.26 -6.90 -8.82
N HIS A 59 -8.21 -6.28 -7.65
CA HIS A 59 -9.41 -5.68 -7.06
C HIS A 59 -9.95 -4.58 -7.96
N VAL A 60 -11.25 -4.62 -8.25
CA VAL A 60 -11.89 -3.64 -9.11
C VAL A 60 -12.23 -2.40 -8.28
N LEU A 61 -11.84 -1.25 -8.80
CA LEU A 61 -12.01 0.01 -8.09
C LEU A 61 -13.40 0.58 -8.29
N GLN A 62 -13.79 1.43 -7.36
CA GLN A 62 -15.05 2.16 -7.42
C GLN A 62 -14.77 3.64 -7.27
N GLU A 63 -15.74 4.45 -7.70
CA GLU A 63 -15.63 5.90 -7.58
C GLU A 63 -15.29 6.30 -6.14
N GLY A 64 -14.27 7.11 -6.01
CA GLY A 64 -13.88 7.63 -4.71
C GLY A 64 -12.95 6.74 -3.91
N ASP A 65 -12.55 5.59 -4.46
CA ASP A 65 -11.62 4.71 -3.74
C ASP A 65 -10.27 5.38 -3.60
N ARG A 66 -9.58 5.06 -2.50
CA ARG A 66 -8.21 5.49 -2.26
C ARG A 66 -7.32 4.27 -2.24
N VAL A 67 -6.41 4.19 -3.21
CA VAL A 67 -5.42 3.12 -3.25
C VAL A 67 -4.25 3.54 -2.38
N GLU A 68 -3.91 2.71 -1.42
CA GLU A 68 -2.80 2.96 -0.50
C GLU A 68 -1.75 1.91 -0.73
N ILE A 69 -0.49 2.34 -0.74
CA ILE A 69 0.63 1.43 -0.88
C ILE A 69 1.33 1.39 0.47
N TYR A 70 1.43 0.19 1.03
CA TYR A 70 2.00 0.00 2.36
C TYR A 70 3.40 -0.54 2.20
N ARG A 71 4.36 0.15 2.79
CA ARG A 71 5.69 -0.41 2.85
C ARG A 71 5.63 -1.72 3.61
N PRO A 72 6.40 -2.73 3.18
CA PRO A 72 6.48 -3.94 3.98
C PRO A 72 6.87 -3.49 5.38
N LEU A 73 6.13 -3.96 6.34
CA LEU A 73 6.50 -3.71 7.71
C LEU A 73 7.77 -4.48 7.96
N VAL A 74 8.88 -3.85 7.64
CA VAL A 74 10.15 -4.44 8.01
C VAL A 74 10.24 -4.23 9.49
N LEU A 75 9.64 -5.13 10.21
CA LEU A 75 9.79 -5.11 11.63
C LEU A 75 11.23 -5.45 11.95
N ASP A 76 11.85 -4.56 12.69
CA ASP A 76 13.10 -4.87 13.32
C ASP A 76 12.93 -6.23 13.99
N PRO A 77 13.89 -7.15 13.85
CA PRO A 77 13.78 -8.45 14.51
C PRO A 77 13.53 -8.33 16.01
N LYS A 78 14.05 -7.30 16.63
CA LYS A 78 13.79 -7.08 18.03
C LYS A 78 12.32 -6.83 18.29
N GLU A 79 11.67 -6.06 17.46
CA GLU A 79 10.27 -5.79 17.64
C GLU A 79 9.45 -7.05 17.47
N LYS A 80 9.81 -7.86 16.52
CA LYS A 80 9.11 -9.13 16.34
C LYS A 80 9.21 -9.98 17.57
N ARG A 81 10.40 -10.08 18.15
CA ARG A 81 10.58 -10.90 19.33
C ARG A 81 9.78 -10.38 20.50
N ARG A 82 9.76 -9.05 20.66
CA ARG A 82 8.97 -8.48 21.74
C ARG A 82 7.50 -8.78 21.58
N GLN A 83 7.01 -8.73 20.36
CA GLN A 83 5.62 -9.03 20.14
C GLN A 83 5.29 -10.47 20.48
N LYS A 84 6.24 -11.36 20.29
CA LYS A 84 6.03 -12.76 20.65
C LYS A 84 6.19 -13.00 22.12
N ALA A 85 7.20 -12.38 22.69
CA ALA A 85 7.58 -12.67 24.07
C ALA A 85 6.58 -12.11 25.05
N THR A 86 6.01 -11.08 24.66
CA THR A 86 5.00 -10.54 25.52
C THR A 86 3.79 -11.38 25.40
N THR A 87 4.24 -12.14 25.22
CA THR A 87 3.30 -12.90 24.99
C THR A 87 3.66 -14.12 25.36
N THR A 88 4.85 -13.83 25.75
CA THR A 88 5.12 -14.18 25.84
C THR A 88 5.56 -14.41 26.05
N ARG A 89 5.92 -14.76 26.49
CA ARG A 89 6.17 -14.57 26.82
C ARG A 89 6.52 -14.81 26.62
N ARG A 90 6.78 -15.05 26.86
CA ARG A 90 6.93 -14.97 26.84
C ARG A 90 7.37 -15.20 26.55
N ARG A 91 7.79 -15.51 26.76
CA ARG A 91 8.12 -15.42 26.63
C ARG A 91 8.51 -15.42 26.52
N VAL A 92 8.97 -15.79 26.47
CA VAL A 92 9.36 -15.31 26.37
C VAL A 92 9.10 -15.20 26.53
#